data_6cd74801f669e0dcf1bae003225240b4
#
_entry.id   6cd74801f669e0dcf1bae003225240b4
#
_cell.length_a   1.000
_cell.length_b   1.000
_cell.length_c   1.000
_cell.angle_alpha   90.00
_cell.angle_beta   90.00
_cell.angle_gamma   90.00
#
_symmetry.space_group_name_H-M   'P 1'
#
loop_
_entity.id
_entity.type
_entity.pdbx_description
1 polymer ?
#
loop_
_entity_poly.entity_id
_entity_poly.type
_entity_poly.pdbx_seq_one_letter_code
_entity_poly.pdbx_strand_id
1 'polypeptide(L)'
;TYVKDKKFVPFLINDNTGRVIVNPNTIEFDLHKDHVFKSSLFKEAPSELQQLLKTRYGKKTKGKIFNKTMRFTESTIHPYEKVYVFGNASKQEDGWVLNDGEMPLIVSDKGEFAVEKRLWNDKYVYSVSFFILTAITFFGFNWSFKYNHLIINILLIPYIVSLIYYGIISFPKTLRKDRLIHQLFR
;
A
#
# COMPACT_ATOMS: atom_id res chain seq x y z
N THR A 1 -4.96 -8.51 -15.79
CA THR A 1 -5.34 -9.25 -14.56
C THR A 1 -4.21 -9.16 -13.58
N TYR A 2 -4.50 -8.76 -12.35
CA TYR A 2 -3.55 -8.71 -11.25
C TYR A 2 -3.81 -9.91 -10.32
N VAL A 3 -2.76 -10.61 -9.94
CA VAL A 3 -2.80 -11.68 -8.95
C VAL A 3 -1.83 -11.29 -7.84
N LYS A 4 -2.33 -11.24 -6.60
CA LYS A 4 -1.53 -11.04 -5.40
C LYS A 4 -1.80 -12.19 -4.45
N ASP A 5 -0.75 -12.87 -4.06
CA ASP A 5 -0.80 -13.95 -3.11
C ASP A 5 0.16 -13.66 -1.96
N LYS A 6 -0.25 -14.02 -0.77
CA LYS A 6 0.57 -13.86 0.43
C LYS A 6 0.49 -15.18 1.21
N LYS A 7 1.64 -15.68 1.59
CA LYS A 7 1.76 -16.77 2.56
C LYS A 7 2.55 -16.27 3.74
N PHE A 8 2.05 -16.50 4.91
CA PHE A 8 2.75 -16.13 6.14
C PHE A 8 2.43 -17.12 7.25
N VAL A 9 3.35 -17.21 8.18
CA VAL A 9 3.23 -17.92 9.43
C VAL A 9 3.60 -16.96 10.55
N PRO A 10 3.08 -17.13 11.76
CA PRO A 10 3.57 -16.38 12.92
C PRO A 10 5.08 -16.54 13.05
N PHE A 11 5.77 -15.46 13.36
CA PHE A 11 7.23 -15.49 13.52
C PHE A 11 7.64 -14.69 14.75
N LEU A 12 8.82 -15.03 15.25
CA LEU A 12 9.41 -14.42 16.44
C LEU A 12 10.44 -13.39 16.00
N ILE A 13 10.34 -12.18 16.53
CA ILE A 13 11.39 -11.18 16.47
C ILE A 13 12.15 -11.22 17.77
N ASN A 14 13.46 -11.17 17.67
CA ASN A 14 14.37 -11.09 18.80
C ASN A 14 15.30 -9.91 18.57
N ASP A 15 15.34 -9.01 19.54
CA ASP A 15 16.31 -7.92 19.59
C ASP A 15 17.07 -7.96 20.91
N ASN A 16 17.92 -6.97 21.17
CA ASN A 16 18.72 -6.91 22.39
C ASN A 16 17.87 -6.65 23.65
N THR A 17 16.60 -6.30 23.51
CA THR A 17 15.71 -5.95 24.63
C THR A 17 14.77 -7.10 24.99
N GLY A 18 14.45 -7.98 24.05
CA GLY A 18 13.54 -9.08 24.27
C GLY A 18 13.05 -9.79 23.02
N ARG A 19 11.99 -10.57 23.23
CA ARG A 19 11.35 -11.36 22.18
C ARG A 19 9.89 -11.00 22.05
N VAL A 20 9.40 -10.89 20.80
CA VAL A 20 8.00 -10.60 20.52
C VAL A 20 7.51 -11.46 19.37
N ILE A 21 6.30 -11.98 19.49
CA ILE A 21 5.64 -12.75 18.45
C ILE A 21 4.90 -11.77 17.53
N VAL A 22 5.06 -11.93 16.22
CA VAL A 22 4.32 -11.18 15.21
C VAL A 22 3.24 -12.07 14.64
N ASN A 23 1.99 -11.66 14.82
CA ASN A 23 0.85 -12.37 14.26
C ASN A 23 0.50 -11.76 12.88
N PRO A 24 0.65 -12.51 11.78
CA PRO A 24 0.64 -11.95 10.43
C PRO A 24 -0.74 -11.77 9.79
N ASN A 25 -1.85 -11.92 10.50
CA ASN A 25 -3.18 -11.97 9.89
C ASN A 25 -3.55 -10.72 9.09
N THR A 26 -3.06 -9.54 9.48
CA THR A 26 -3.41 -8.23 8.88
C THR A 26 -2.21 -7.36 8.53
N ILE A 27 -1.05 -7.97 8.32
CA ILE A 27 0.22 -7.27 8.09
C ILE A 27 0.22 -6.50 6.77
N GLU A 28 0.70 -5.26 6.85
CA GLU A 28 1.15 -4.49 5.70
C GLU A 28 2.65 -4.74 5.49
N PHE A 29 3.00 -5.47 4.43
CA PHE A 29 4.39 -5.73 4.09
C PHE A 29 4.94 -4.63 3.18
N ASP A 30 6.10 -4.08 3.55
CA ASP A 30 6.91 -3.16 2.75
C ASP A 30 8.30 -3.73 2.52
N LEU A 31 8.37 -4.77 1.68
CA LEU A 31 9.57 -5.53 1.42
C LEU A 31 10.25 -5.10 0.11
N HIS A 32 11.55 -5.33 0.03
CA HIS A 32 12.27 -5.30 -1.23
C HIS A 32 11.70 -6.37 -2.18
N LYS A 33 12.02 -6.22 -3.43
CA LYS A 33 11.65 -7.19 -4.46
C LYS A 33 12.85 -8.07 -4.71
N ASP A 34 12.84 -9.29 -4.17
CA ASP A 34 13.94 -10.23 -4.29
C ASP A 34 14.08 -10.72 -5.73
N HIS A 35 12.94 -11.10 -6.33
CA HIS A 35 12.93 -11.56 -7.70
C HIS A 35 11.92 -10.77 -8.53
N VAL A 36 12.38 -10.28 -9.67
CA VAL A 36 11.53 -9.60 -10.66
C VAL A 36 11.77 -10.20 -12.02
N PHE A 37 10.74 -10.81 -12.57
CA PHE A 37 10.75 -11.30 -13.95
C PHE A 37 9.70 -10.57 -14.77
N LYS A 38 10.06 -10.23 -16.02
CA LYS A 38 9.12 -9.64 -16.98
C LYS A 38 9.07 -10.52 -18.22
N SER A 39 7.88 -11.01 -18.57
CA SER A 39 7.63 -11.59 -19.89
C SER A 39 7.25 -10.48 -20.87
N SER A 40 7.42 -10.75 -22.15
CA SER A 40 7.03 -9.86 -23.25
C SER A 40 6.40 -10.65 -24.36
N LEU A 41 5.97 -10.01 -25.43
CA LEU A 41 5.38 -10.66 -26.60
C LEU A 41 6.25 -11.80 -27.15
N PHE A 42 7.59 -11.65 -27.10
CA PHE A 42 8.57 -12.61 -27.62
C PHE A 42 9.36 -13.35 -26.54
N LYS A 43 9.21 -12.98 -25.27
CA LYS A 43 9.90 -13.61 -24.14
C LYS A 43 8.89 -14.33 -23.26
N GLU A 44 8.94 -15.66 -23.28
CA GLU A 44 8.08 -16.50 -22.44
C GLU A 44 8.45 -16.39 -20.95
N ALA A 45 7.47 -16.61 -20.10
CA ALA A 45 7.73 -16.81 -18.67
C ALA A 45 8.42 -18.17 -18.46
N PRO A 46 9.29 -18.31 -17.44
CA PRO A 46 9.82 -19.61 -17.04
C PRO A 46 8.72 -20.63 -16.81
N SER A 47 9.01 -21.90 -17.12
CA SER A 47 8.06 -23.01 -17.03
C SER A 47 7.39 -23.12 -15.66
N GLU A 48 8.16 -22.90 -14.60
CA GLU A 48 7.70 -22.93 -13.23
C GLU A 48 6.63 -21.85 -12.94
N LEU A 49 6.85 -20.63 -13.42
CA LEU A 49 5.87 -19.54 -13.29
C LEU A 49 4.62 -19.79 -14.16
N GLN A 50 4.79 -20.39 -15.34
CA GLN A 50 3.66 -20.77 -16.18
C GLN A 50 2.80 -21.83 -15.50
N GLN A 51 3.44 -22.86 -14.91
CA GLN A 51 2.77 -23.92 -14.19
C GLN A 51 2.06 -23.39 -12.94
N LEU A 52 2.73 -22.57 -12.14
CA LEU A 52 2.15 -21.93 -10.95
C LEU A 52 0.89 -21.11 -11.29
N LEU A 53 0.95 -20.28 -12.33
CA LEU A 53 -0.20 -19.50 -12.77
C LEU A 53 -1.35 -20.37 -13.26
N LYS A 54 -1.05 -21.45 -13.98
CA LYS A 54 -2.06 -22.35 -14.51
C LYS A 54 -2.72 -23.18 -13.41
N THR A 55 -1.92 -23.78 -12.53
CA THR A 55 -2.42 -24.71 -11.51
C THR A 55 -3.10 -23.98 -10.35
N ARG A 56 -2.51 -22.88 -9.88
CA ARG A 56 -2.99 -22.21 -8.69
C ARG A 56 -4.03 -21.11 -8.97
N TYR A 57 -3.93 -20.43 -10.12
CA TYR A 57 -4.78 -19.27 -10.43
C TYR A 57 -5.62 -19.46 -11.71
N GLY A 58 -5.54 -20.58 -12.39
CA GLY A 58 -6.27 -20.85 -13.64
C GLY A 58 -5.93 -19.86 -14.76
N LYS A 59 -4.76 -19.17 -14.67
CA LYS A 59 -4.36 -18.14 -15.64
C LYS A 59 -3.33 -18.68 -16.63
N LYS A 60 -3.47 -18.26 -17.88
CA LYS A 60 -2.55 -18.61 -18.97
C LYS A 60 -1.60 -17.44 -19.25
N THR A 61 -0.32 -17.75 -19.46
CA THR A 61 0.73 -16.78 -19.86
C THR A 61 0.72 -16.49 -21.35
N LYS A 62 0.13 -17.39 -22.15
CA LYS A 62 -0.02 -17.23 -23.61
C LYS A 62 -1.40 -16.65 -23.96
N GLY A 63 -1.42 -15.74 -24.93
CA GLY A 63 -2.62 -15.32 -25.64
C GLY A 63 -2.95 -16.26 -26.79
N LYS A 64 -3.80 -15.82 -27.74
CA LYS A 64 -4.13 -16.63 -28.92
C LYS A 64 -2.96 -16.78 -29.92
N ILE A 65 -2.15 -15.72 -30.07
CA ILE A 65 -1.03 -15.66 -31.03
C ILE A 65 0.28 -15.34 -30.33
N PHE A 66 0.29 -14.38 -29.37
CA PHE A 66 1.50 -13.91 -28.69
C PHE A 66 1.47 -14.20 -27.20
N ASN A 67 2.65 -14.15 -26.57
CA ASN A 67 2.75 -14.20 -25.13
C ASN A 67 2.14 -12.95 -24.51
N LYS A 68 1.60 -13.07 -23.31
CA LYS A 68 1.12 -11.93 -22.54
C LYS A 68 2.31 -11.21 -21.90
N THR A 69 2.33 -9.90 -21.97
CA THR A 69 3.26 -9.10 -21.20
C THR A 69 2.85 -9.13 -19.74
N MET A 70 3.68 -9.73 -18.89
CA MET A 70 3.41 -9.95 -17.46
C MET A 70 4.63 -9.56 -16.64
N ARG A 71 4.40 -9.08 -15.43
CA ARG A 71 5.44 -8.86 -14.44
C ARG A 71 5.17 -9.76 -13.25
N PHE A 72 6.16 -10.56 -12.91
CA PHE A 72 6.19 -11.38 -11.71
C PHE A 72 7.11 -10.70 -10.70
N THR A 73 6.68 -10.64 -9.46
CA THR A 73 7.48 -10.05 -8.39
C THR A 73 7.29 -10.93 -7.16
N GLU A 74 8.38 -11.28 -6.54
CA GLU A 74 8.43 -12.02 -5.29
C GLU A 74 9.17 -11.19 -4.25
N SER A 75 8.71 -11.27 -3.01
CA SER A 75 9.35 -10.68 -1.83
C SER A 75 9.22 -11.66 -0.70
N THR A 76 10.31 -11.97 -0.02
CA THR A 76 10.40 -13.00 1.02
C THR A 76 11.15 -12.43 2.23
N ILE A 77 10.75 -12.80 3.43
CA ILE A 77 11.52 -12.56 4.65
C ILE A 77 12.19 -13.88 5.01
N HIS A 78 13.50 -13.87 5.12
CA HIS A 78 14.29 -15.03 5.48
C HIS A 78 14.54 -15.10 7.00
N PRO A 79 14.74 -16.30 7.55
CA PRO A 79 15.19 -16.44 8.94
C PRO A 79 16.48 -15.65 9.18
N TYR A 80 16.56 -15.01 10.35
CA TYR A 80 17.68 -14.16 10.77
C TYR A 80 17.88 -12.85 10.00
N GLU A 81 16.95 -12.51 9.13
CA GLU A 81 16.95 -11.22 8.43
C GLU A 81 16.56 -10.10 9.40
N LYS A 82 17.22 -8.95 9.26
CA LYS A 82 16.85 -7.76 10.03
C LYS A 82 15.61 -7.13 9.43
N VAL A 83 14.55 -7.06 10.24
CA VAL A 83 13.29 -6.44 9.84
C VAL A 83 12.92 -5.34 10.84
N TYR A 84 12.32 -4.29 10.32
CA TYR A 84 11.64 -3.28 11.11
C TYR A 84 10.17 -3.67 11.23
N VAL A 85 9.65 -3.69 12.46
CA VAL A 85 8.25 -4.00 12.71
C VAL A 85 7.63 -2.93 13.56
N PHE A 86 6.46 -2.49 13.14
CA PHE A 86 5.67 -1.48 13.81
C PHE A 86 4.24 -1.98 13.96
N GLY A 87 3.67 -1.88 15.18
CA GLY A 87 2.31 -2.34 15.48
C GLY A 87 1.96 -2.15 16.95
N ASN A 88 0.78 -2.60 17.33
CA ASN A 88 0.34 -2.56 18.73
C ASN A 88 0.88 -3.78 19.47
N ALA A 89 1.61 -3.54 20.58
CA ALA A 89 2.08 -4.60 21.46
C ALA A 89 1.04 -4.90 22.53
N SER A 90 0.71 -6.16 22.71
CA SER A 90 -0.14 -6.65 23.79
C SER A 90 0.53 -7.81 24.51
N LYS A 91 0.38 -7.85 25.86
CA LYS A 91 0.89 -8.95 26.65
C LYS A 91 -0.14 -10.06 26.68
N GLN A 92 0.25 -11.24 26.27
CA GLN A 92 -0.54 -12.48 26.34
C GLN A 92 0.13 -13.47 27.29
N GLU A 93 -0.50 -14.62 27.53
CA GLU A 93 0.05 -15.67 28.43
C GLU A 93 1.43 -16.15 27.98
N ASP A 94 1.65 -16.29 26.68
CA ASP A 94 2.89 -16.76 26.06
C ASP A 94 3.94 -15.66 25.81
N GLY A 95 3.68 -14.42 26.23
CA GLY A 95 4.58 -13.30 26.06
C GLY A 95 3.99 -12.09 25.34
N TRP A 96 4.87 -11.26 24.79
CA TRP A 96 4.46 -10.09 24.01
C TRP A 96 4.11 -10.48 22.59
N VAL A 97 2.98 -9.96 22.10
CA VAL A 97 2.50 -10.17 20.72
C VAL A 97 2.25 -8.83 20.05
N LEU A 98 2.76 -8.68 18.83
CA LEU A 98 2.46 -7.55 17.95
C LEU A 98 1.27 -7.90 17.07
N ASN A 99 0.24 -7.09 17.17
CA ASN A 99 -0.99 -7.21 16.39
C ASN A 99 -1.30 -5.90 15.68
N ASP A 100 -2.22 -5.94 14.74
CA ASP A 100 -2.92 -4.74 14.29
C ASP A 100 -3.94 -4.32 15.37
N GLY A 101 -4.17 -3.04 15.41
CA GLY A 101 -5.10 -2.46 16.38
C GLY A 101 -5.49 -1.07 15.89
N GLU A 102 -5.35 -0.07 16.75
CA GLU A 102 -5.49 1.32 16.31
C GLU A 102 -4.46 1.70 15.25
N MET A 103 -3.30 1.06 15.29
CA MET A 103 -2.20 1.21 14.35
C MET A 103 -2.05 -0.02 13.46
N PRO A 104 -1.78 0.15 12.16
CA PRO A 104 -1.54 -0.99 11.28
C PRO A 104 -0.25 -1.71 11.69
N LEU A 105 -0.26 -3.03 11.58
CA LEU A 105 0.96 -3.83 11.74
C LEU A 105 1.76 -3.77 10.42
N ILE A 106 2.93 -3.15 10.47
CA ILE A 106 3.83 -2.95 9.32
C ILE A 106 5.09 -3.77 9.54
N VAL A 107 5.49 -4.54 8.56
CA VAL A 107 6.77 -5.26 8.53
C VAL A 107 7.56 -4.83 7.29
N SER A 108 8.80 -4.43 7.51
CA SER A 108 9.67 -3.92 6.45
C SER A 108 11.11 -4.42 6.63
N ASP A 109 11.72 -4.84 5.53
CA ASP A 109 13.14 -5.15 5.43
C ASP A 109 13.99 -3.93 5.03
N LYS A 110 13.34 -2.79 4.78
CA LYS A 110 13.98 -1.53 4.34
C LYS A 110 14.44 -0.65 5.50
N GLY A 111 14.13 -1.07 6.73
CA GLY A 111 14.43 -0.31 7.92
C GLY A 111 13.43 0.83 8.21
N GLU A 112 13.58 1.44 9.38
CA GLU A 112 12.69 2.46 9.94
C GLU A 112 12.56 3.69 9.03
N PHE A 113 13.70 4.24 8.62
CA PHE A 113 13.74 5.47 7.80
C PHE A 113 12.97 5.33 6.48
N ALA A 114 13.01 4.17 5.84
CA ALA A 114 12.29 3.95 4.59
C ALA A 114 10.77 3.88 4.80
N VAL A 115 10.33 3.26 5.89
CA VAL A 115 8.91 3.21 6.27
C VAL A 115 8.40 4.61 6.60
N GLU A 116 9.14 5.35 7.39
CA GLU A 116 8.85 6.74 7.74
C GLU A 116 8.72 7.60 6.48
N LYS A 117 9.74 7.59 5.61
CA LYS A 117 9.73 8.35 4.34
C LYS A 117 8.53 8.01 3.47
N ARG A 118 8.11 6.74 3.41
CA ARG A 118 6.92 6.32 2.69
C ARG A 118 5.65 6.93 3.28
N LEU A 119 5.50 6.90 4.61
CA LEU A 119 4.35 7.48 5.30
C LEU A 119 4.27 8.99 5.07
N TRP A 120 5.40 9.69 5.13
CA TRP A 120 5.49 11.12 4.84
C TRP A 120 5.14 11.46 3.40
N ASN A 121 5.68 10.71 2.42
CA ASN A 121 5.38 10.93 1.02
C ASN A 121 3.89 10.75 0.71
N ASP A 122 3.27 9.71 1.25
CA ASP A 122 1.84 9.47 1.08
C ASP A 122 1.04 10.68 1.60
N LYS A 123 1.37 11.16 2.80
CA LYS A 123 0.73 12.34 3.40
C LYS A 123 0.89 13.59 2.54
N TYR A 124 2.11 13.88 2.09
CA TYR A 124 2.40 15.05 1.27
C TYR A 124 1.62 15.02 -0.05
N VAL A 125 1.62 13.89 -0.74
CA VAL A 125 0.88 13.72 -2.00
C VAL A 125 -0.61 13.98 -1.80
N TYR A 126 -1.22 13.44 -0.74
CA TYR A 126 -2.63 13.68 -0.44
C TYR A 126 -2.93 15.16 -0.15
N SER A 127 -2.09 15.80 0.65
CA SER A 127 -2.27 17.21 0.98
C SER A 127 -2.15 18.12 -0.24
N VAL A 128 -1.11 17.92 -1.05
CA VAL A 128 -0.90 18.72 -2.28
C VAL A 128 -2.03 18.51 -3.27
N SER A 129 -2.47 17.27 -3.50
CA SER A 129 -3.58 16.99 -4.40
C SER A 129 -4.88 17.64 -3.94
N PHE A 130 -5.15 17.66 -2.64
CA PHE A 130 -6.30 18.34 -2.07
C PHE A 130 -6.26 19.86 -2.34
N PHE A 131 -5.11 20.52 -2.11
CA PHE A 131 -4.95 21.95 -2.38
C PHE A 131 -5.11 22.30 -3.85
N ILE A 132 -4.51 21.51 -4.75
CA ILE A 132 -4.65 21.71 -6.20
C ILE A 132 -6.13 21.59 -6.61
N LEU A 133 -6.79 20.56 -6.15
CA LEU A 133 -8.21 20.30 -6.41
C LEU A 133 -9.10 21.46 -5.92
N THR A 134 -8.84 21.94 -4.72
CA THR A 134 -9.57 23.09 -4.15
C THR A 134 -9.37 24.37 -4.96
N ALA A 135 -8.12 24.63 -5.37
CA ALA A 135 -7.80 25.79 -6.20
C ALA A 135 -8.53 25.74 -7.56
N ILE A 136 -8.49 24.59 -8.25
CA ILE A 136 -9.19 24.41 -9.53
C ILE A 136 -10.70 24.63 -9.37
N THR A 137 -11.30 24.10 -8.29
CA THR A 137 -12.73 24.29 -8.01
C THR A 137 -13.05 25.76 -7.80
N PHE A 138 -12.24 26.45 -6.98
CA PHE A 138 -12.43 27.87 -6.70
C PHE A 138 -12.35 28.74 -7.95
N PHE A 139 -11.31 28.55 -8.76
CA PHE A 139 -11.16 29.30 -10.01
C PHE A 139 -12.23 28.95 -11.03
N GLY A 140 -12.59 27.66 -11.16
CA GLY A 140 -13.66 27.22 -12.07
C GLY A 140 -15.02 27.79 -11.68
N PHE A 141 -15.33 27.85 -10.39
CA PHE A 141 -16.58 28.44 -9.90
C PHE A 141 -16.64 29.93 -10.17
N ASN A 142 -15.57 30.69 -9.87
CA ASN A 142 -15.50 32.11 -10.15
C ASN A 142 -15.63 32.44 -11.67
N TRP A 143 -15.00 31.61 -12.51
CA TRP A 143 -15.12 31.75 -13.96
C TRP A 143 -16.54 31.49 -14.44
N SER A 144 -17.18 30.44 -13.95
CA SER A 144 -18.56 30.08 -14.31
C SER A 144 -19.56 31.15 -13.90
N PHE A 145 -19.41 31.76 -12.74
CA PHE A 145 -20.26 32.88 -12.30
C PHE A 145 -20.12 34.09 -13.21
N LYS A 146 -18.88 34.45 -13.58
CA LYS A 146 -18.59 35.63 -14.41
C LYS A 146 -19.19 35.52 -15.82
N TYR A 147 -19.24 34.31 -16.38
CA TYR A 147 -19.66 34.10 -17.78
C TYR A 147 -21.01 33.38 -17.91
N ASN A 148 -21.73 33.18 -16.85
CA ASN A 148 -23.05 32.52 -16.79
C ASN A 148 -23.13 31.19 -17.58
N HIS A 149 -22.07 30.38 -17.49
CA HIS A 149 -21.97 29.11 -18.18
C HIS A 149 -22.63 27.98 -17.38
N LEU A 150 -23.87 27.68 -17.64
CA LEU A 150 -24.66 26.64 -16.98
C LEU A 150 -24.03 25.25 -17.11
N ILE A 151 -23.40 24.95 -18.23
CA ILE A 151 -22.72 23.67 -18.50
C ILE A 151 -21.53 23.47 -17.54
N ILE A 152 -20.76 24.53 -17.29
CA ILE A 152 -19.59 24.45 -16.38
C ILE A 152 -20.06 24.19 -14.95
N ASN A 153 -21.18 24.76 -14.53
CA ASN A 153 -21.76 24.52 -13.21
C ASN A 153 -22.19 23.06 -13.03
N ILE A 154 -22.79 22.45 -14.06
CA ILE A 154 -23.19 21.04 -14.04
C ILE A 154 -21.95 20.11 -13.91
N LEU A 155 -20.86 20.43 -14.62
CA LEU A 155 -19.61 19.65 -14.53
C LEU A 155 -18.88 19.82 -13.21
N LEU A 156 -19.05 20.95 -12.51
CA LEU A 156 -18.44 21.18 -11.20
C LEU A 156 -19.10 20.41 -10.06
N ILE A 157 -20.39 20.05 -10.19
CA ILE A 157 -21.11 19.29 -9.15
C ILE A 157 -20.44 17.94 -8.84
N PRO A 158 -20.18 17.02 -9.79
CA PRO A 158 -19.54 15.75 -9.51
C PRO A 158 -18.12 15.93 -8.96
N TYR A 159 -17.46 17.03 -9.32
CA TYR A 159 -16.15 17.38 -8.83
C TYR A 159 -16.19 17.79 -7.34
N ILE A 160 -17.14 18.63 -6.94
CA ILE A 160 -17.36 19.01 -5.53
C ILE A 160 -17.73 17.77 -4.69
N VAL A 161 -18.60 16.91 -5.21
CA VAL A 161 -18.97 15.65 -4.55
C VAL A 161 -17.75 14.74 -4.37
N SER A 162 -16.87 14.66 -5.38
CA SER A 162 -15.60 13.93 -5.30
C SER A 162 -14.66 14.49 -4.23
N LEU A 163 -14.56 15.82 -4.09
CA LEU A 163 -13.77 16.48 -3.05
C LEU A 163 -14.29 16.18 -1.64
N ILE A 164 -15.61 16.25 -1.45
CA ILE A 164 -16.27 15.93 -0.17
C ILE A 164 -16.04 14.45 0.18
N TYR A 165 -16.25 13.56 -0.79
CA TYR A 165 -16.01 12.13 -0.62
C TYR A 165 -14.56 11.82 -0.26
N TYR A 166 -13.61 12.47 -0.94
CA TYR A 166 -12.19 12.33 -0.68
C TYR A 166 -11.79 12.88 0.70
N GLY A 167 -12.34 14.04 1.09
CA GLY A 167 -12.13 14.62 2.41
C GLY A 167 -12.67 13.74 3.54
N ILE A 168 -13.85 13.16 3.37
CA ILE A 168 -14.48 12.29 4.37
C ILE A 168 -13.77 10.94 4.49
N ILE A 169 -13.33 10.33 3.37
CA ILE A 169 -12.77 8.97 3.39
C ILE A 169 -11.26 8.96 3.55
N SER A 170 -10.56 9.89 2.93
CA SER A 170 -9.09 9.89 2.91
C SER A 170 -8.49 10.65 4.08
N PHE A 171 -9.13 11.72 4.53
CA PHE A 171 -8.65 12.54 5.65
C PHE A 171 -8.57 11.77 7.00
N PRO A 172 -9.56 10.94 7.38
CA PRO A 172 -9.42 10.13 8.60
C PRO A 172 -8.29 9.10 8.52
N LYS A 173 -8.04 8.54 7.33
CA LYS A 173 -6.91 7.62 7.11
C LYS A 173 -5.56 8.34 7.23
N THR A 174 -5.49 9.57 6.77
CA THR A 174 -4.29 10.42 6.89
C THR A 174 -4.04 10.84 8.33
N LEU A 175 -5.08 11.24 9.07
CA LEU A 175 -4.98 11.56 10.51
C LEU A 175 -4.57 10.35 11.35
N ARG A 176 -4.97 9.15 10.95
CA ARG A 176 -4.50 7.91 11.59
C ARG A 176 -3.00 7.71 11.36
N LYS A 177 -2.51 8.00 10.15
CA LYS A 177 -1.07 8.00 9.82
C LYS A 177 -0.31 9.12 10.56
N ASP A 178 -0.91 10.29 10.80
CA ASP A 178 -0.31 11.38 11.55
C ASP A 178 -0.04 11.04 13.01
N ARG A 179 -0.98 10.36 13.66
CA ARG A 179 -0.76 9.84 15.01
C ARG A 179 0.41 8.87 15.08
N LEU A 180 0.57 8.04 14.06
CA LEU A 180 1.70 7.13 13.89
C LEU A 180 3.04 7.87 13.86
N ILE A 181 3.11 8.91 13.03
CA ILE A 181 4.33 9.72 12.87
C ILE A 181 4.68 10.42 14.20
N HIS A 182 3.70 11.02 14.88
CA HIS A 182 3.92 11.69 16.17
C HIS A 182 4.31 10.74 17.33
N GLN A 183 3.96 9.46 17.24
CA GLN A 183 4.35 8.45 18.24
C GLN A 183 5.73 7.87 17.98
N LEU A 184 6.19 7.87 16.73
CA LEU A 184 7.55 7.46 16.35
C LEU A 184 8.62 8.46 16.78
N PHE A 185 8.24 9.73 17.02
CA PHE A 185 9.16 10.83 17.39
C PHE A 185 9.12 11.25 18.87
N ARG A 186 8.48 10.47 19.72
CA ARG A 186 8.54 10.59 21.17
C ARG A 186 9.34 9.45 21.78
#